data_1ba03191422348ac0b091f963fc5ffc5
#
_entry.id   1ba03191422348ac0b091f963fc5ffc5
#
_cell.length_a   1.000
_cell.length_b   1.000
_cell.length_c   1.000
_cell.angle_alpha   90.00
_cell.angle_beta   90.00
_cell.angle_gamma   90.00
#
_symmetry.space_group_name_H-M   'P 1'
#
loop_
_entity.id
_entity.type
_entity.pdbx_description
1 polymer ?
#
loop_
_entity_poly.entity_id
_entity_poly.type
_entity_poly.pdbx_seq_one_letter_code
_entity_poly.pdbx_strand_id
1 'polypeptide(L)'
;IEGYYNGLDFLLQVERGVVEGEAPSFSGDFVVVGGGNVAMDCSRSAVRMTDGKVHVIYRRTEAQAPADPLEIKAAKEEGIEFHFLTAQKELVLENGKVTGLRCIKLREGAPEANGRRKLIEIPGTEFVIPCSNVISAIGQRIDQSIFEQKDNILFDKRGNISVTESLATSRPGVFAGGDCATGPTTLIGGMAQGQTAAESIHEYLTRGSVGFEPRSRMTQMIKKCNLLEETEPVLPTIHQDRQQMPELAPEIRAHNFEEVELGLTPEEAKKEAERCMRCYRLFGVVTQLPIPGFNQKAQ
;
A
#
# COMPACT_ATOMS: atom_id res chain seq x y z
N ILE A 1 13.61 -23.95 2.75
CA ILE A 1 14.66 -23.64 1.74
C ILE A 1 15.45 -22.48 2.31
N GLU A 2 16.76 -22.68 2.50
CA GLU A 2 17.64 -21.62 2.98
C GLU A 2 17.85 -20.57 1.89
N GLY A 3 17.72 -19.29 2.25
CA GLY A 3 17.79 -18.16 1.31
C GLY A 3 16.46 -17.81 0.61
N TYR A 4 15.35 -18.45 0.98
CA TYR A 4 14.02 -18.09 0.47
C TYR A 4 13.13 -17.53 1.57
N TYR A 5 12.56 -16.34 1.38
CA TYR A 5 11.78 -15.61 2.36
C TYR A 5 10.42 -15.20 1.80
N ASN A 6 9.40 -15.19 2.66
CA ASN A 6 8.18 -14.43 2.42
C ASN A 6 8.43 -12.96 2.76
N GLY A 7 7.86 -12.02 1.98
CA GLY A 7 8.13 -10.60 2.18
C GLY A 7 7.77 -10.08 3.56
N LEU A 8 6.63 -10.50 4.12
CA LEU A 8 6.23 -10.06 5.46
C LEU A 8 7.11 -10.65 6.57
N ASP A 9 7.45 -11.94 6.46
CA ASP A 9 8.30 -12.58 7.46
C ASP A 9 9.68 -11.95 7.46
N PHE A 10 10.19 -11.61 6.25
CA PHE A 10 11.44 -10.90 6.09
C PHE A 10 11.38 -9.51 6.76
N LEU A 11 10.37 -8.69 6.45
CA LEU A 11 10.24 -7.36 7.03
C LEU A 11 10.06 -7.41 8.55
N LEU A 12 9.30 -8.37 9.07
CA LEU A 12 9.13 -8.55 10.51
C LEU A 12 10.46 -8.92 11.19
N GLN A 13 11.28 -9.77 10.57
CA GLN A 13 12.61 -10.12 11.07
C GLN A 13 13.53 -8.89 11.08
N VAL A 14 13.49 -8.07 10.02
CA VAL A 14 14.25 -6.82 9.94
C VAL A 14 13.84 -5.85 11.03
N GLU A 15 12.53 -5.59 11.16
CA GLU A 15 12.01 -4.63 12.14
C GLU A 15 12.43 -5.03 13.57
N ARG A 16 12.25 -6.30 13.93
CA ARG A 16 12.67 -6.79 15.24
C ARG A 16 14.16 -6.58 15.49
N GLY A 17 15.00 -6.95 14.53
CA GLY A 17 16.44 -6.78 14.67
C GLY A 17 16.85 -5.31 14.78
N VAL A 18 16.23 -4.41 14.00
CA VAL A 18 16.52 -2.97 14.08
C VAL A 18 16.10 -2.38 15.44
N VAL A 19 14.92 -2.76 15.95
CA VAL A 19 14.42 -2.30 17.26
C VAL A 19 15.30 -2.82 18.41
N GLU A 20 15.81 -4.04 18.30
CA GLU A 20 16.69 -4.66 19.29
C GLU A 20 18.15 -4.20 19.16
N GLY A 21 18.49 -3.43 18.12
CA GLY A 21 19.85 -2.96 17.84
C GLY A 21 20.75 -4.04 17.20
N GLU A 22 20.15 -5.12 16.73
CA GLU A 22 20.81 -6.27 16.10
C GLU A 22 20.23 -6.52 14.70
N ALA A 23 20.30 -5.51 13.81
CA ALA A 23 19.81 -5.65 12.44
C ALA A 23 20.45 -6.89 11.76
N PRO A 24 19.65 -7.73 11.06
CA PRO A 24 20.19 -8.91 10.39
C PRO A 24 21.25 -8.51 9.36
N SER A 25 22.25 -9.37 9.19
CA SER A 25 23.22 -9.22 8.11
C SER A 25 23.14 -10.45 7.20
N PHE A 26 23.11 -10.19 5.91
CA PHE A 26 23.02 -11.20 4.86
C PHE A 26 24.24 -11.15 3.94
N SER A 27 24.58 -12.28 3.37
CA SER A 27 25.66 -12.38 2.39
C SER A 27 25.09 -12.64 0.99
N GLY A 28 25.67 -11.98 0.00
CA GLY A 28 25.40 -12.17 -1.43
C GLY A 28 24.12 -11.47 -1.91
N ASP A 29 23.84 -11.66 -3.19
CA ASP A 29 22.80 -10.93 -3.90
C ASP A 29 21.38 -11.34 -3.47
N PHE A 30 20.47 -10.37 -3.53
CA PHE A 30 19.03 -10.56 -3.35
C PHE A 30 18.26 -10.43 -4.65
N VAL A 31 17.23 -11.24 -4.81
CA VAL A 31 16.18 -11.02 -5.81
C VAL A 31 14.84 -10.90 -5.12
N VAL A 32 14.21 -9.73 -5.23
CA VAL A 32 12.86 -9.48 -4.74
C VAL A 32 11.86 -9.65 -5.88
N VAL A 33 10.87 -10.50 -5.68
CA VAL A 33 9.83 -10.82 -6.68
C VAL A 33 8.58 -10.05 -6.33
N GLY A 34 8.26 -9.01 -7.11
CA GLY A 34 7.07 -8.20 -6.91
C GLY A 34 7.22 -6.77 -7.43
N GLY A 35 6.13 -6.01 -7.46
CA GLY A 35 6.13 -4.62 -7.95
C GLY A 35 5.22 -3.70 -7.12
N GLY A 36 4.82 -4.13 -5.93
CA GLY A 36 4.04 -3.34 -4.97
C GLY A 36 4.92 -2.73 -3.88
N ASN A 37 4.31 -1.93 -2.98
CA ASN A 37 5.03 -1.28 -1.89
C ASN A 37 5.81 -2.28 -1.02
N VAL A 38 5.24 -3.45 -0.71
CA VAL A 38 5.96 -4.51 0.03
C VAL A 38 7.26 -4.93 -0.68
N ALA A 39 7.28 -4.96 -2.02
CA ALA A 39 8.51 -5.27 -2.75
C ALA A 39 9.53 -4.13 -2.63
N MET A 40 9.07 -2.88 -2.59
CA MET A 40 9.95 -1.72 -2.36
C MET A 40 10.52 -1.76 -0.94
N ASP A 41 9.68 -1.99 0.07
CA ASP A 41 10.11 -2.13 1.47
C ASP A 41 11.15 -3.25 1.62
N CYS A 42 10.87 -4.43 1.04
CA CYS A 42 11.80 -5.56 1.07
C CYS A 42 13.13 -5.24 0.40
N SER A 43 13.10 -4.62 -0.79
CA SER A 43 14.33 -4.35 -1.55
C SER A 43 15.17 -3.25 -0.89
N ARG A 44 14.52 -2.19 -0.40
CA ARG A 44 15.19 -1.10 0.31
C ARG A 44 15.72 -1.53 1.68
N SER A 45 15.04 -2.45 2.37
CA SER A 45 15.58 -3.07 3.58
C SER A 45 16.75 -4.00 3.26
N ALA A 46 16.66 -4.81 2.20
CA ALA A 46 17.71 -5.74 1.83
C ALA A 46 19.03 -5.02 1.48
N VAL A 47 18.97 -3.86 0.74
CA VAL A 47 20.17 -3.12 0.37
C VAL A 47 20.96 -2.63 1.58
N ARG A 48 20.28 -2.37 2.72
CA ARG A 48 20.88 -1.94 3.98
C ARG A 48 21.59 -3.05 4.74
N MET A 49 21.34 -4.31 4.37
CA MET A 49 21.73 -5.47 5.18
C MET A 49 22.57 -6.50 4.42
N THR A 50 22.82 -6.28 3.12
CA THR A 50 23.63 -7.19 2.32
C THR A 50 24.92 -6.53 1.84
N ASP A 51 25.94 -7.35 1.63
CA ASP A 51 27.17 -6.98 0.93
C ASP A 51 27.07 -7.16 -0.60
N GLY A 52 25.96 -7.74 -1.07
CA GLY A 52 25.68 -8.00 -2.48
C GLY A 52 24.78 -6.97 -3.13
N LYS A 53 24.36 -7.28 -4.35
CA LYS A 53 23.39 -6.48 -5.11
C LYS A 53 21.96 -6.86 -4.78
N VAL A 54 21.03 -5.91 -4.96
CA VAL A 54 19.61 -6.16 -4.83
C VAL A 54 18.93 -5.96 -6.18
N HIS A 55 18.21 -6.99 -6.63
CA HIS A 55 17.44 -6.99 -7.87
C HIS A 55 15.94 -7.06 -7.54
N VAL A 56 15.14 -6.30 -8.27
CA VAL A 56 13.69 -6.43 -8.25
C VAL A 56 13.22 -6.95 -9.60
N ILE A 57 12.50 -8.06 -9.62
CA ILE A 57 11.85 -8.55 -10.84
C ILE A 57 10.35 -8.28 -10.77
N TYR A 58 9.81 -7.72 -11.86
CA TYR A 58 8.40 -7.46 -11.98
C TYR A 58 7.86 -7.86 -13.35
N ARG A 59 6.75 -8.60 -13.34
CA ARG A 59 6.18 -9.17 -14.58
C ARG A 59 5.58 -8.17 -15.55
N ARG A 60 5.33 -6.91 -15.13
CA ARG A 60 4.77 -5.85 -15.97
C ARG A 60 5.78 -4.73 -16.18
N THR A 61 5.34 -3.66 -16.83
CA THR A 61 6.15 -2.45 -17.01
C THR A 61 6.20 -1.64 -15.72
N GLU A 62 7.15 -0.72 -15.64
CA GLU A 62 7.27 0.21 -14.52
C GLU A 62 5.99 1.03 -14.31
N ALA A 63 5.42 1.57 -15.40
CA ALA A 63 4.18 2.35 -15.34
C ALA A 63 2.95 1.58 -14.81
N GLN A 64 3.03 0.25 -14.78
CA GLN A 64 1.98 -0.63 -14.27
C GLN A 64 2.30 -1.20 -12.88
N ALA A 65 3.44 -0.83 -12.31
CA ALA A 65 3.79 -1.23 -10.95
C ALA A 65 2.80 -0.57 -9.96
N PRO A 66 2.23 -1.33 -9.02
CA PRO A 66 1.32 -0.77 -8.03
C PRO A 66 2.02 -0.02 -6.88
N ALA A 67 3.36 -0.08 -6.82
CA ALA A 67 4.14 0.69 -5.86
C ALA A 67 4.07 2.20 -6.16
N ASP A 68 4.24 3.01 -5.12
CA ASP A 68 4.35 4.47 -5.27
C ASP A 68 5.54 4.81 -6.18
N PRO A 69 5.37 5.67 -7.19
CA PRO A 69 6.46 6.10 -8.07
C PRO A 69 7.65 6.71 -7.32
N LEU A 70 7.42 7.36 -6.18
CA LEU A 70 8.49 7.92 -5.34
C LEU A 70 9.30 6.80 -4.69
N GLU A 71 8.65 5.71 -4.24
CA GLU A 71 9.33 4.54 -3.70
C GLU A 71 10.19 3.83 -4.75
N ILE A 72 9.68 3.69 -5.98
CA ILE A 72 10.46 3.12 -7.09
C ILE A 72 11.67 4.00 -7.41
N LYS A 73 11.49 5.33 -7.42
CA LYS A 73 12.58 6.28 -7.64
C LYS A 73 13.64 6.15 -6.54
N ALA A 74 13.22 6.17 -5.27
CA ALA A 74 14.12 6.05 -4.13
C ALA A 74 14.89 4.71 -4.14
N ALA A 75 14.21 3.60 -4.49
CA ALA A 75 14.87 2.30 -4.64
C ALA A 75 15.97 2.30 -5.73
N LYS A 76 15.71 2.94 -6.86
CA LYS A 76 16.72 3.10 -7.93
C LYS A 76 17.89 3.96 -7.49
N GLU A 77 17.64 5.04 -6.79
CA GLU A 77 18.69 5.92 -6.23
C GLU A 77 19.56 5.20 -5.20
N GLU A 78 18.98 4.25 -4.45
CA GLU A 78 19.68 3.38 -3.50
C GLU A 78 20.44 2.22 -4.19
N GLY A 79 20.50 2.18 -5.53
CA GLY A 79 21.30 1.22 -6.30
C GLY A 79 20.58 -0.10 -6.62
N ILE A 80 19.28 -0.22 -6.39
CA ILE A 80 18.49 -1.41 -6.68
C ILE A 80 18.26 -1.54 -8.18
N GLU A 81 18.57 -2.72 -8.74
CA GLU A 81 18.44 -3.04 -10.16
C GLU A 81 17.05 -3.61 -10.49
N PHE A 82 16.31 -2.98 -11.43
CA PHE A 82 14.97 -3.40 -11.80
C PHE A 82 14.95 -4.19 -13.12
N HIS A 83 14.26 -5.33 -13.10
CA HIS A 83 14.00 -6.18 -14.27
C HIS A 83 12.48 -6.21 -14.54
N PHE A 84 11.99 -5.22 -15.27
CA PHE A 84 10.59 -5.18 -15.72
C PHE A 84 10.33 -6.20 -16.84
N LEU A 85 9.07 -6.55 -17.08
CA LEU A 85 8.64 -7.58 -18.02
C LEU A 85 9.43 -8.89 -17.84
N THR A 86 9.61 -9.28 -16.57
CA THR A 86 10.37 -10.47 -16.19
C THR A 86 9.58 -11.28 -15.17
N ALA A 87 9.40 -12.56 -15.43
CA ALA A 87 8.75 -13.50 -14.52
C ALA A 87 9.75 -14.49 -13.94
N GLN A 88 9.57 -14.86 -12.68
CA GLN A 88 10.25 -16.00 -12.07
C GLN A 88 9.71 -17.30 -12.63
N LYS A 89 10.57 -18.29 -12.78
CA LYS A 89 10.21 -19.66 -13.18
C LYS A 89 10.45 -20.65 -12.03
N GLU A 90 11.66 -20.72 -11.54
CA GLU A 90 12.05 -21.66 -10.48
C GLU A 90 13.26 -21.16 -9.69
N LEU A 91 13.39 -21.62 -8.46
CA LEU A 91 14.61 -21.43 -7.67
C LEU A 91 15.70 -22.39 -8.18
N VAL A 92 16.92 -21.89 -8.33
CA VAL A 92 18.11 -22.73 -8.54
C VAL A 92 18.67 -23.04 -7.14
N LEU A 93 18.78 -24.33 -6.83
CA LEU A 93 19.17 -24.78 -5.49
C LEU A 93 20.41 -25.67 -5.57
N GLU A 94 21.33 -25.47 -4.63
CA GLU A 94 22.43 -26.39 -4.35
C GLU A 94 22.41 -26.77 -2.86
N ASN A 95 22.36 -28.05 -2.56
CA ASN A 95 22.30 -28.57 -1.18
C ASN A 95 21.18 -27.94 -0.32
N GLY A 96 20.02 -27.62 -0.93
CA GLY A 96 18.89 -27.01 -0.23
C GLY A 96 18.97 -25.50 0.00
N LYS A 97 20.02 -24.85 -0.52
CA LYS A 97 20.25 -23.40 -0.48
C LYS A 97 19.98 -22.75 -1.83
N VAL A 98 19.47 -21.54 -1.82
CA VAL A 98 19.31 -20.74 -3.05
C VAL A 98 20.69 -20.34 -3.57
N THR A 99 20.90 -20.58 -4.88
CA THR A 99 22.09 -20.13 -5.63
C THR A 99 21.72 -19.28 -6.84
N GLY A 100 20.42 -19.14 -7.12
CA GLY A 100 19.93 -18.29 -8.20
C GLY A 100 18.42 -18.38 -8.38
N LEU A 101 17.91 -17.48 -9.22
CA LEU A 101 16.52 -17.49 -9.66
C LEU A 101 16.45 -17.56 -11.17
N ARG A 102 15.84 -18.62 -11.72
CA ARG A 102 15.56 -18.72 -13.15
C ARG A 102 14.38 -17.84 -13.52
N CYS A 103 14.59 -16.99 -14.49
CA CYS A 103 13.64 -16.00 -14.99
C CYS A 103 13.40 -16.16 -16.48
N ILE A 104 12.30 -15.58 -16.97
CA ILE A 104 11.99 -15.48 -18.41
C ILE A 104 11.51 -14.06 -18.72
N LYS A 105 11.84 -13.56 -19.91
CA LYS A 105 11.32 -12.28 -20.40
C LYS A 105 9.88 -12.41 -20.88
N LEU A 106 9.12 -11.35 -20.67
CA LEU A 106 7.73 -11.25 -21.07
C LEU A 106 7.54 -10.13 -22.10
N ARG A 107 6.47 -10.24 -22.87
CA ARG A 107 5.93 -9.14 -23.69
C ARG A 107 4.45 -8.96 -23.41
N GLU A 108 3.95 -7.77 -23.64
CA GLU A 108 2.54 -7.49 -23.58
C GLU A 108 1.84 -8.00 -24.86
N GLY A 109 0.71 -8.64 -24.66
CA GLY A 109 -0.21 -9.09 -25.72
C GLY A 109 -1.43 -8.17 -25.83
N ALA A 110 -2.50 -8.74 -26.39
CA ALA A 110 -3.80 -8.07 -26.50
C ALA A 110 -4.39 -7.70 -25.12
N PRO A 111 -5.19 -6.64 -25.02
CA PRO A 111 -5.91 -6.32 -23.81
C PRO A 111 -6.96 -7.41 -23.49
N GLU A 112 -7.09 -7.74 -22.21
CA GLU A 112 -8.14 -8.61 -21.68
C GLU A 112 -9.40 -7.80 -21.34
N ALA A 113 -10.52 -8.49 -21.06
CA ALA A 113 -11.80 -7.87 -20.71
C ALA A 113 -11.74 -6.90 -19.51
N ASN A 114 -10.75 -7.06 -18.63
CA ASN A 114 -10.50 -6.20 -17.47
C ASN A 114 -9.62 -4.97 -17.80
N GLY A 115 -9.30 -4.74 -19.08
CA GLY A 115 -8.44 -3.65 -19.56
C GLY A 115 -6.95 -3.90 -19.38
N ARG A 116 -6.52 -4.98 -18.72
CA ARG A 116 -5.12 -5.33 -18.55
C ARG A 116 -4.60 -6.08 -19.77
N ARG A 117 -3.35 -5.83 -20.17
CA ARG A 117 -2.72 -6.59 -21.25
C ARG A 117 -2.31 -7.99 -20.78
N LYS A 118 -2.57 -9.00 -21.61
CA LYS A 118 -2.10 -10.36 -21.39
C LYS A 118 -0.57 -10.37 -21.41
N LEU A 119 0.03 -11.10 -20.49
CA LEU A 119 1.48 -11.29 -20.48
C LEU A 119 1.81 -12.58 -21.21
N ILE A 120 2.78 -12.52 -22.12
CA ILE A 120 3.19 -13.63 -22.97
C ILE A 120 4.68 -13.85 -22.76
N GLU A 121 5.06 -15.06 -22.38
CA GLU A 121 6.47 -15.46 -22.28
C GLU A 121 7.12 -15.43 -23.67
N ILE A 122 8.37 -15.01 -23.71
CA ILE A 122 9.19 -15.03 -24.93
C ILE A 122 10.07 -16.27 -24.85
N PRO A 123 9.77 -17.35 -25.62
CA PRO A 123 10.56 -18.57 -25.59
C PRO A 123 12.03 -18.31 -25.95
N GLY A 124 12.94 -19.01 -25.29
CA GLY A 124 14.38 -18.88 -25.51
C GLY A 124 15.01 -17.66 -24.86
N THR A 125 14.30 -16.97 -23.98
CA THR A 125 14.82 -15.83 -23.21
C THR A 125 15.02 -16.15 -21.74
N GLU A 126 15.04 -17.44 -21.40
CA GLU A 126 15.31 -17.89 -20.05
C GLU A 126 16.74 -17.53 -19.64
N PHE A 127 16.87 -17.02 -18.43
CA PHE A 127 18.16 -16.67 -17.84
C PHE A 127 18.14 -16.87 -16.33
N VAL A 128 19.30 -16.97 -15.71
CA VAL A 128 19.41 -17.09 -14.26
C VAL A 128 20.02 -15.80 -13.71
N ILE A 129 19.39 -15.23 -12.69
CA ILE A 129 20.01 -14.21 -11.85
C ILE A 129 20.68 -14.96 -10.70
N PRO A 130 22.02 -14.97 -10.61
CA PRO A 130 22.73 -15.54 -9.47
C PRO A 130 22.34 -14.76 -8.22
N CYS A 131 21.98 -15.45 -7.15
CA CYS A 131 21.64 -14.82 -5.89
C CYS A 131 21.67 -15.84 -4.76
N SER A 132 21.93 -15.39 -3.55
CA SER A 132 21.86 -16.21 -2.35
C SER A 132 20.52 -16.10 -1.62
N ASN A 133 19.75 -15.05 -1.94
CA ASN A 133 18.52 -14.72 -1.25
C ASN A 133 17.40 -14.35 -2.24
N VAL A 134 16.23 -14.92 -2.04
CA VAL A 134 15.01 -14.59 -2.82
C VAL A 134 13.89 -14.23 -1.88
N ILE A 135 13.28 -13.06 -2.08
CA ILE A 135 12.13 -12.60 -1.32
C ILE A 135 10.88 -12.61 -2.21
N SER A 136 9.84 -13.33 -1.80
CA SER A 136 8.55 -13.34 -2.49
C SER A 136 7.63 -12.26 -1.93
N ALA A 137 7.38 -11.19 -2.72
CA ALA A 137 6.52 -10.05 -2.39
C ALA A 137 5.35 -9.93 -3.39
N ILE A 138 4.71 -11.07 -3.75
CA ILE A 138 3.68 -11.16 -4.80
C ILE A 138 2.25 -10.99 -4.29
N GLY A 139 2.08 -10.53 -3.07
CA GLY A 139 0.80 -10.28 -2.42
C GLY A 139 0.52 -11.22 -1.25
N GLN A 140 -0.54 -10.89 -0.53
CA GLN A 140 -0.95 -11.56 0.68
C GLN A 140 -2.36 -12.12 0.52
N ARG A 141 -2.70 -13.10 1.33
CA ARG A 141 -4.05 -13.63 1.45
C ARG A 141 -4.37 -13.84 2.92
N ILE A 142 -5.64 -13.74 3.25
CA ILE A 142 -6.12 -14.06 4.58
C ILE A 142 -5.93 -15.57 4.80
N ASP A 143 -5.42 -15.92 5.96
CA ASP A 143 -5.44 -17.30 6.42
C ASP A 143 -6.87 -17.66 6.87
N GLN A 144 -7.59 -18.32 5.99
CA GLN A 144 -8.98 -18.74 6.26
C GLN A 144 -9.05 -19.92 7.21
N SER A 145 -7.93 -20.58 7.51
CA SER A 145 -7.90 -21.78 8.38
C SER A 145 -8.24 -21.46 9.84
N ILE A 146 -8.16 -20.18 10.24
CA ILE A 146 -8.58 -19.72 11.57
C ILE A 146 -10.09 -19.74 11.78
N PHE A 147 -10.88 -19.85 10.70
CA PHE A 147 -12.33 -19.88 10.75
C PHE A 147 -12.85 -21.32 10.56
N GLU A 148 -13.77 -21.71 11.42
CA GLU A 148 -14.48 -22.99 11.29
C GLU A 148 -15.81 -22.79 10.55
N GLN A 149 -16.37 -23.86 9.98
CA GLN A 149 -17.65 -23.78 9.28
C GLN A 149 -18.79 -23.26 10.18
N LYS A 150 -18.74 -23.53 11.48
CA LYS A 150 -19.70 -23.00 12.47
C LYS A 150 -19.65 -21.50 12.67
N ASP A 151 -18.55 -20.84 12.26
CA ASP A 151 -18.40 -19.39 12.40
C ASP A 151 -19.23 -18.63 11.38
N ASN A 152 -19.65 -19.30 10.31
CA ASN A 152 -20.54 -18.74 9.29
C ASN A 152 -20.04 -17.40 8.71
N ILE A 153 -18.71 -17.29 8.53
CA ILE A 153 -18.08 -16.13 7.88
C ILE A 153 -18.01 -16.39 6.38
N LEU A 154 -18.58 -15.51 5.59
CA LEU A 154 -18.52 -15.57 4.12
C LEU A 154 -17.30 -14.79 3.61
N PHE A 155 -16.75 -15.32 2.51
CA PHE A 155 -15.62 -14.71 1.81
C PHE A 155 -16.03 -14.30 0.39
N ASP A 156 -15.41 -13.27 -0.12
CA ASP A 156 -15.57 -12.84 -1.50
C ASP A 156 -14.78 -13.76 -2.47
N LYS A 157 -14.88 -13.48 -3.78
CA LYS A 157 -14.19 -14.25 -4.83
C LYS A 157 -12.65 -14.12 -4.76
N ARG A 158 -12.12 -13.15 -4.01
CA ARG A 158 -10.69 -12.94 -3.80
C ARG A 158 -10.19 -13.57 -2.51
N GLY A 159 -11.11 -14.07 -1.68
CA GLY A 159 -10.83 -14.68 -0.39
C GLY A 159 -10.81 -13.67 0.77
N ASN A 160 -11.29 -12.43 0.58
CA ASN A 160 -11.45 -11.48 1.66
C ASN A 160 -12.77 -11.73 2.41
N ILE A 161 -12.86 -11.31 3.68
CA ILE A 161 -14.10 -11.41 4.45
C ILE A 161 -15.15 -10.49 3.80
N SER A 162 -16.30 -11.07 3.44
CA SER A 162 -17.43 -10.32 2.88
C SER A 162 -18.08 -9.47 3.97
N VAL A 163 -18.19 -8.16 3.74
CA VAL A 163 -18.81 -7.21 4.66
C VAL A 163 -19.81 -6.30 3.95
N THR A 164 -20.74 -5.75 4.73
CA THR A 164 -21.63 -4.68 4.30
C THR A 164 -20.91 -3.31 4.29
N GLU A 165 -21.57 -2.24 3.86
CA GLU A 165 -21.01 -0.88 3.97
C GLU A 165 -20.74 -0.46 5.41
N SER A 166 -21.49 -1.01 6.37
CA SER A 166 -21.26 -0.81 7.81
C SER A 166 -20.24 -1.77 8.42
N LEU A 167 -19.50 -2.51 7.59
CA LEU A 167 -18.46 -3.48 7.96
C LEU A 167 -18.97 -4.69 8.77
N ALA A 168 -20.28 -4.92 8.80
CA ALA A 168 -20.86 -6.12 9.39
C ALA A 168 -20.60 -7.33 8.49
N THR A 169 -20.16 -8.45 9.07
CA THR A 169 -19.98 -9.73 8.36
C THR A 169 -21.30 -10.48 8.24
N SER A 170 -21.28 -11.64 7.62
CA SER A 170 -22.42 -12.59 7.58
C SER A 170 -22.81 -13.16 8.95
N ARG A 171 -21.92 -13.10 9.94
CA ARG A 171 -22.19 -13.53 11.32
C ARG A 171 -22.63 -12.34 12.16
N PRO A 172 -23.84 -12.34 12.76
CA PRO A 172 -24.30 -11.27 13.62
C PRO A 172 -23.33 -10.97 14.77
N GLY A 173 -23.04 -9.69 15.00
CA GLY A 173 -22.14 -9.23 16.07
C GLY A 173 -20.65 -9.36 15.72
N VAL A 174 -20.31 -9.78 14.51
CA VAL A 174 -18.93 -9.83 14.00
C VAL A 174 -18.75 -8.80 12.90
N PHE A 175 -17.69 -8.00 13.02
CA PHE A 175 -17.35 -6.95 12.08
C PHE A 175 -15.93 -7.15 11.57
N ALA A 176 -15.64 -6.73 10.34
CA ALA A 176 -14.31 -6.80 9.76
C ALA A 176 -14.00 -5.55 8.93
N GLY A 177 -12.75 -5.11 8.97
CA GLY A 177 -12.28 -3.93 8.24
C GLY A 177 -10.77 -4.01 7.98
N GLY A 178 -10.24 -3.07 7.22
CA GLY A 178 -8.86 -3.10 6.76
C GLY A 178 -8.62 -4.16 5.69
N ASP A 179 -7.39 -4.60 5.57
CA ASP A 179 -6.94 -5.49 4.50
C ASP A 179 -7.66 -6.83 4.46
N CYS A 180 -8.17 -7.31 5.59
CA CYS A 180 -8.93 -8.56 5.64
C CYS A 180 -10.32 -8.47 4.98
N ALA A 181 -10.87 -7.27 4.82
CA ALA A 181 -12.18 -7.06 4.18
C ALA A 181 -12.04 -6.52 2.74
N THR A 182 -11.07 -5.65 2.49
CA THR A 182 -10.94 -4.95 1.20
C THR A 182 -9.77 -5.43 0.33
N GLY A 183 -8.89 -6.24 0.89
CA GLY A 183 -7.55 -6.48 0.37
C GLY A 183 -6.60 -5.32 0.72
N PRO A 184 -5.30 -5.41 0.38
CA PRO A 184 -4.31 -4.40 0.72
C PRO A 184 -4.70 -3.00 0.24
N THR A 185 -4.75 -2.05 1.19
CA THR A 185 -5.11 -0.65 0.94
C THR A 185 -4.13 0.28 1.66
N THR A 186 -4.55 1.53 1.91
CA THR A 186 -3.74 2.51 2.63
C THR A 186 -4.02 2.47 4.13
N LEU A 187 -3.05 2.90 4.94
CA LEU A 187 -3.21 3.06 6.39
C LEU A 187 -4.44 3.91 6.74
N ILE A 188 -4.63 5.02 6.03
CA ILE A 188 -5.79 5.92 6.21
C ILE A 188 -7.10 5.20 5.91
N GLY A 189 -7.13 4.33 4.89
CA GLY A 189 -8.29 3.47 4.59
C GLY A 189 -8.64 2.54 5.76
N GLY A 190 -7.62 1.89 6.33
CA GLY A 190 -7.77 1.05 7.51
C GLY A 190 -8.30 1.81 8.74
N MET A 191 -7.75 3.01 9.00
CA MET A 191 -8.22 3.88 10.09
C MET A 191 -9.68 4.31 9.91
N ALA A 192 -10.08 4.71 8.70
CA ALA A 192 -11.45 5.10 8.40
C ALA A 192 -12.43 3.92 8.60
N GLN A 193 -12.02 2.72 8.20
CA GLN A 193 -12.83 1.52 8.44
C GLN A 193 -12.89 1.16 9.92
N GLY A 194 -11.81 1.33 10.68
CA GLY A 194 -11.81 1.17 12.14
C GLY A 194 -12.83 2.07 12.83
N GLN A 195 -12.91 3.33 12.43
CA GLN A 195 -13.93 4.27 12.93
C GLN A 195 -15.34 3.83 12.53
N THR A 196 -15.55 3.42 11.29
CA THR A 196 -16.83 2.92 10.81
C THR A 196 -17.27 1.67 11.60
N ALA A 197 -16.34 0.72 11.82
CA ALA A 197 -16.59 -0.49 12.59
C ALA A 197 -16.97 -0.16 14.04
N ALA A 198 -16.27 0.77 14.68
CA ALA A 198 -16.56 1.18 16.07
C ALA A 198 -17.98 1.71 16.24
N GLU A 199 -18.46 2.55 15.30
CA GLU A 199 -19.84 3.06 15.34
C GLU A 199 -20.86 1.97 15.05
N SER A 200 -20.58 1.10 14.08
CA SER A 200 -21.44 -0.04 13.77
C SER A 200 -21.58 -0.99 14.96
N ILE A 201 -20.48 -1.27 15.65
CA ILE A 201 -20.46 -2.08 16.88
C ILE A 201 -21.27 -1.39 17.98
N HIS A 202 -21.08 -0.09 18.19
CA HIS A 202 -21.84 0.67 19.17
C HIS A 202 -23.34 0.61 18.89
N GLU A 203 -23.74 0.83 17.64
CA GLU A 203 -25.16 0.76 17.27
C GLU A 203 -25.73 -0.66 17.46
N TYR A 204 -24.99 -1.68 17.06
CA TYR A 204 -25.38 -3.08 17.25
C TYR A 204 -25.61 -3.41 18.74
N LEU A 205 -24.69 -2.98 19.61
CA LEU A 205 -24.78 -3.24 21.05
C LEU A 205 -25.94 -2.47 21.73
N THR A 206 -26.31 -1.30 21.21
CA THR A 206 -27.36 -0.46 21.79
C THR A 206 -28.75 -0.73 21.23
N ARG A 207 -28.83 -1.16 19.94
CA ARG A 207 -30.10 -1.33 19.22
C ARG A 207 -30.37 -2.76 18.74
N GLY A 208 -29.37 -3.65 18.84
CA GLY A 208 -29.45 -5.02 18.34
C GLY A 208 -29.29 -5.16 16.82
N SER A 209 -29.12 -4.07 16.08
CA SER A 209 -28.94 -4.04 14.63
C SER A 209 -28.14 -2.83 14.21
N VAL A 210 -27.58 -2.86 12.99
CA VAL A 210 -26.87 -1.74 12.39
C VAL A 210 -27.71 -1.17 11.27
N GLY A 211 -28.12 0.09 11.40
CA GLY A 211 -28.93 0.81 10.40
C GLY A 211 -28.28 2.09 9.89
N PHE A 212 -27.05 2.39 10.32
CA PHE A 212 -26.38 3.60 9.92
C PHE A 212 -25.66 3.47 8.57
N GLU A 213 -25.68 4.57 7.82
CA GLU A 213 -24.95 4.68 6.55
C GLU A 213 -23.72 5.59 6.71
N PRO A 214 -22.50 5.14 6.29
CA PRO A 214 -21.29 5.93 6.42
C PRO A 214 -21.36 7.32 5.77
N ARG A 215 -22.12 7.47 4.66
CA ARG A 215 -22.34 8.76 3.99
C ARG A 215 -23.12 9.75 4.86
N SER A 216 -24.11 9.28 5.59
CA SER A 216 -24.88 10.15 6.51
C SER A 216 -24.01 10.65 7.66
N ARG A 217 -23.07 9.83 8.12
CA ARG A 217 -22.07 10.19 9.11
C ARG A 217 -21.17 11.34 8.65
N MET A 218 -20.62 11.25 7.46
CA MET A 218 -19.78 12.33 6.90
C MET A 218 -20.52 13.66 6.83
N THR A 219 -21.79 13.62 6.41
CA THR A 219 -22.67 14.78 6.40
C THR A 219 -22.88 15.36 7.79
N GLN A 220 -23.08 14.51 8.79
CA GLN A 220 -23.24 14.94 10.18
C GLN A 220 -21.94 15.54 10.74
N MET A 221 -20.78 14.94 10.43
CA MET A 221 -19.47 15.47 10.83
C MET A 221 -19.19 16.85 10.25
N ILE A 222 -19.44 17.04 8.95
CA ILE A 222 -19.27 18.35 8.29
C ILE A 222 -20.13 19.40 8.99
N LYS A 223 -21.38 19.09 9.30
CA LYS A 223 -22.28 19.98 10.03
C LYS A 223 -21.80 20.23 11.46
N LYS A 224 -21.42 19.19 12.20
CA LYS A 224 -20.99 19.28 13.60
C LYS A 224 -19.68 20.09 13.74
N CYS A 225 -18.75 19.93 12.80
CA CYS A 225 -17.48 20.64 12.80
C CYS A 225 -17.58 22.05 12.18
N ASN A 226 -18.78 22.46 11.73
CA ASN A 226 -19.04 23.77 11.15
C ASN A 226 -18.11 24.12 9.97
N LEU A 227 -17.74 23.09 9.17
CA LEU A 227 -16.75 23.22 8.09
C LEU A 227 -17.25 24.04 6.89
N LEU A 228 -18.52 24.44 6.89
CA LEU A 228 -19.16 25.19 5.82
C LEU A 228 -19.77 26.49 6.35
N GLU A 229 -19.08 27.21 7.23
CA GLU A 229 -19.57 28.49 7.76
C GLU A 229 -19.63 29.55 6.65
N GLU A 230 -20.67 30.39 6.70
CA GLU A 230 -20.85 31.49 5.77
C GLU A 230 -19.73 32.54 5.85
N THR A 231 -19.13 32.67 7.03
CA THR A 231 -18.08 33.65 7.31
C THR A 231 -16.69 33.17 6.93
N GLU A 232 -16.55 31.93 6.48
CA GLU A 232 -15.24 31.41 6.09
C GLU A 232 -14.73 32.16 4.84
N PRO A 233 -13.58 32.88 4.91
CA PRO A 233 -13.10 33.65 3.79
C PRO A 233 -12.72 32.73 2.65
N VAL A 234 -13.21 33.03 1.44
CA VAL A 234 -12.77 32.37 0.22
C VAL A 234 -11.46 33.01 -0.20
N LEU A 235 -10.36 32.44 0.27
CA LEU A 235 -9.04 32.84 -0.18
C LEU A 235 -8.81 32.37 -1.63
N PRO A 236 -8.20 33.19 -2.48
CA PRO A 236 -7.82 32.75 -3.82
C PRO A 236 -6.84 31.58 -3.70
N THR A 237 -7.00 30.57 -4.57
CA THR A 237 -6.04 29.48 -4.65
C THR A 237 -4.74 30.03 -5.22
N ILE A 238 -3.66 29.93 -4.47
CA ILE A 238 -2.33 30.31 -4.93
C ILE A 238 -1.76 29.11 -5.68
N HIS A 239 -1.50 29.29 -6.97
CA HIS A 239 -0.81 28.28 -7.77
C HIS A 239 0.68 28.34 -7.44
N GLN A 240 1.15 27.41 -6.64
CA GLN A 240 2.55 27.23 -6.31
C GLN A 240 2.92 25.75 -6.33
N ASP A 241 4.18 25.48 -6.59
CA ASP A 241 4.70 24.12 -6.62
C ASP A 241 4.66 23.49 -5.21
N ARG A 242 4.57 22.17 -5.19
CA ARG A 242 4.65 21.38 -3.96
C ARG A 242 6.01 21.61 -3.28
N GLN A 243 6.02 21.84 -1.97
CA GLN A 243 7.26 21.88 -1.21
C GLN A 243 7.90 20.48 -1.22
N GLN A 244 9.19 20.44 -1.54
CA GLN A 244 9.96 19.20 -1.52
C GLN A 244 10.44 18.93 -0.10
N MET A 245 10.09 17.77 0.44
CA MET A 245 10.60 17.35 1.74
C MET A 245 12.08 16.99 1.60
N PRO A 246 12.96 17.52 2.46
CA PRO A 246 14.35 17.10 2.49
C PRO A 246 14.48 15.62 2.86
N GLU A 247 15.37 14.91 2.19
CA GLU A 247 15.66 13.52 2.44
C GLU A 247 17.15 13.30 2.68
N LEU A 248 17.49 12.23 3.40
CA LEU A 248 18.86 11.75 3.49
C LEU A 248 19.39 11.40 2.09
N ALA A 249 20.65 11.75 1.82
CA ALA A 249 21.30 11.42 0.56
C ALA A 249 21.30 9.90 0.32
N PRO A 250 21.10 9.43 -0.93
CA PRO A 250 21.01 8.00 -1.25
C PRO A 250 22.18 7.17 -0.73
N GLU A 251 23.39 7.73 -0.80
CA GLU A 251 24.63 7.09 -0.35
C GLU A 251 24.65 6.88 1.18
N ILE A 252 23.91 7.70 1.92
CA ILE A 252 23.79 7.60 3.38
C ILE A 252 22.64 6.64 3.71
N ARG A 253 21.45 6.90 3.17
CA ARG A 253 20.25 6.14 3.52
C ARG A 253 20.27 4.67 3.08
N ALA A 254 21.08 4.32 2.07
CA ALA A 254 21.27 2.94 1.63
C ALA A 254 22.04 2.06 2.64
N HIS A 255 22.66 2.63 3.68
CA HIS A 255 23.53 1.93 4.62
C HIS A 255 23.13 2.06 6.10
N ASN A 256 21.96 2.64 6.39
CA ASN A 256 21.45 2.78 7.74
C ASN A 256 19.92 2.72 7.77
N PHE A 257 19.35 2.67 8.97
CA PHE A 257 17.91 2.68 9.23
C PHE A 257 17.44 3.99 9.89
N GLU A 258 18.18 5.08 9.69
CA GLU A 258 17.73 6.39 10.10
C GLU A 258 16.53 6.85 9.28
N GLU A 259 15.74 7.77 9.84
CA GLU A 259 14.57 8.33 9.13
C GLU A 259 15.01 9.05 7.85
N VAL A 260 14.48 8.62 6.73
CA VAL A 260 14.88 9.11 5.41
C VAL A 260 14.32 10.50 5.15
N GLU A 261 13.06 10.75 5.51
CA GLU A 261 12.37 12.02 5.33
C GLU A 261 12.63 12.92 6.54
N LEU A 262 13.31 14.06 6.33
CA LEU A 262 13.77 14.93 7.41
C LEU A 262 12.70 15.93 7.88
N GLY A 263 11.51 15.90 7.27
CA GLY A 263 10.42 16.81 7.59
C GLY A 263 10.54 18.19 6.93
N LEU A 264 9.47 18.95 6.99
CA LEU A 264 9.41 20.35 6.53
C LEU A 264 9.67 21.29 7.70
N THR A 265 10.33 22.42 7.45
CA THR A 265 10.37 23.53 8.41
C THR A 265 8.97 24.10 8.63
N PRO A 266 8.71 24.81 9.74
CA PRO A 266 7.42 25.48 9.97
C PRO A 266 7.01 26.43 8.82
N GLU A 267 7.96 27.10 8.22
CA GLU A 267 7.74 28.02 7.09
C GLU A 267 7.37 27.26 5.81
N GLU A 268 8.04 26.16 5.51
CA GLU A 268 7.73 25.29 4.37
C GLU A 268 6.40 24.60 4.57
N ALA A 269 6.11 24.09 5.77
CA ALA A 269 4.82 23.50 6.11
C ALA A 269 3.66 24.50 5.93
N LYS A 270 3.86 25.77 6.33
CA LYS A 270 2.88 26.83 6.10
C LYS A 270 2.65 27.09 4.63
N LYS A 271 3.72 27.20 3.81
CA LYS A 271 3.61 27.35 2.36
C LYS A 271 2.87 26.18 1.72
N GLU A 272 3.15 24.93 2.13
CA GLU A 272 2.45 23.76 1.63
C GLU A 272 0.96 23.79 2.03
N ALA A 273 0.63 24.22 3.25
CA ALA A 273 -0.74 24.39 3.69
C ALA A 273 -1.52 25.46 2.91
N GLU A 274 -0.86 26.51 2.43
CA GLU A 274 -1.47 27.58 1.62
C GLU A 274 -1.95 27.07 0.25
N ARG A 275 -1.44 25.93 -0.24
CA ARG A 275 -1.90 25.26 -1.46
C ARG A 275 -3.24 24.53 -1.28
N CYS A 276 -3.76 24.44 -0.07
CA CYS A 276 -4.98 23.70 0.22
C CYS A 276 -6.17 24.23 -0.58
N MET A 277 -6.75 23.38 -1.43
CA MET A 277 -7.93 23.70 -2.25
C MET A 277 -9.24 23.63 -1.46
N ARG A 278 -9.22 23.31 -0.17
CA ARG A 278 -10.39 23.18 0.70
C ARG A 278 -11.46 22.24 0.10
N CYS A 279 -11.03 21.03 -0.28
CA CYS A 279 -11.85 20.04 -0.98
C CYS A 279 -13.12 19.62 -0.21
N TYR A 280 -13.22 19.86 1.10
CA TYR A 280 -14.43 19.66 1.87
C TYR A 280 -15.61 20.49 1.34
N ARG A 281 -15.38 21.62 0.68
CA ARG A 281 -16.40 22.42 0.00
C ARG A 281 -16.99 21.69 -1.21
N LEU A 282 -16.13 21.01 -1.99
CA LEU A 282 -16.56 20.17 -3.11
C LEU A 282 -17.43 19.01 -2.61
N PHE A 283 -17.09 18.46 -1.48
CA PHE A 283 -17.87 17.40 -0.86
C PHE A 283 -19.29 17.88 -0.50
N GLY A 284 -19.43 19.10 0.01
CA GLY A 284 -20.74 19.72 0.25
C GLY A 284 -21.59 19.83 -1.02
N VAL A 285 -20.99 20.15 -2.17
CA VAL A 285 -21.68 20.17 -3.47
C VAL A 285 -22.15 18.78 -3.88
N VAL A 286 -21.25 17.81 -3.81
CA VAL A 286 -21.54 16.41 -4.22
C VAL A 286 -22.60 15.76 -3.35
N THR A 287 -22.66 16.10 -2.06
CA THR A 287 -23.62 15.55 -1.11
C THR A 287 -24.92 16.36 -1.01
N GLN A 288 -25.07 17.36 -1.85
CA GLN A 288 -26.23 18.28 -1.84
C GLN A 288 -26.43 19.01 -0.51
N LEU A 289 -25.38 19.16 0.29
CA LEU A 289 -25.43 20.00 1.47
C LEU A 289 -25.46 21.48 1.04
N PRO A 290 -26.28 22.32 1.71
CA PRO A 290 -26.24 23.74 1.47
C PRO A 290 -24.85 24.28 1.80
N ILE A 291 -24.20 24.86 0.79
CA ILE A 291 -22.90 25.52 0.95
C ILE A 291 -23.18 26.98 1.32
N PRO A 292 -22.73 27.44 2.50
CA PRO A 292 -22.84 28.84 2.85
C PRO A 292 -22.23 29.75 1.78
N GLY A 293 -22.93 30.82 1.43
CA GLY A 293 -22.48 31.79 0.42
C GLY A 293 -22.71 31.39 -1.05
N PHE A 294 -23.14 30.16 -1.34
CA PHE A 294 -23.67 29.80 -2.66
C PHE A 294 -25.17 30.14 -2.68
N ASN A 295 -25.47 31.32 -3.21
CA ASN A 295 -26.85 31.76 -3.32
C ASN A 295 -27.68 30.78 -4.16
N GLN A 296 -28.77 30.30 -3.59
CA GLN A 296 -29.89 29.65 -4.28
C GLN A 296 -30.65 30.67 -5.17
N LYS A 297 -29.95 31.47 -5.95
CA LYS A 297 -30.56 32.30 -6.97
C LYS A 297 -30.18 31.80 -8.34
N ALA A 298 -30.70 30.63 -8.65
CA ALA A 298 -30.93 30.18 -10.04
C ALA A 298 -32.19 29.33 -10.00
N GLN A 299 -33.32 30.00 -9.87
CA GLN A 299 -34.61 29.56 -10.37
C GLN A 299 -34.94 30.41 -11.57
#